data_9baabe3ba8f19bd66b54fa1b07aae788
#
_entry.id   9baabe3ba8f19bd66b54fa1b07aae788
#
_cell.length_a   1.000
_cell.length_b   1.000
_cell.length_c   1.000
_cell.angle_alpha   90.00
_cell.angle_beta   90.00
_cell.angle_gamma   90.00
#
_symmetry.space_group_name_H-M   'P 1'
#
loop_
_entity.id
_entity.type
_entity.pdbx_description
1 polymer ?
#
loop_
_entity_poly.entity_id
_entity_poly.type
_entity_poly.pdbx_seq_one_letter_code
_entity_poly.pdbx_strand_id
1 'polypeptide(L)'
;MDHYLEIRVLPDPEFSSEMLMAALFAKLHRVLGARGQGDIGVSFPDVNVMPGTHLRLHGSAQALQELEASTWRKGLTDYCQCSPVTPVPEIKGWRAVSRVQVKSNPQRLLRRSVKKGWLTEEQAIERLATQAEQRTDLPFLNMKSLSSQQQFKLFIRHGDLLKEPVKGEFSSYGLSATATIPWF
;
A
#
# COMPACT_ATOMS: atom_id res chain seq x y z
N MET A 1 -13.10 12.95 2.26
CA MET A 1 -12.87 12.02 1.13
C MET A 1 -14.21 11.71 0.49
N ASP A 2 -14.55 12.48 -0.48
CA ASP A 2 -15.82 12.48 -1.19
C ASP A 2 -15.67 12.23 -2.70
N HIS A 3 -14.42 12.12 -3.17
CA HIS A 3 -14.07 11.82 -4.54
C HIS A 3 -13.03 10.70 -4.62
N TYR A 4 -12.96 10.08 -5.78
CA TYR A 4 -11.97 9.06 -6.10
C TYR A 4 -11.58 9.12 -7.57
N LEU A 5 -10.48 8.49 -7.90
CA LEU A 5 -10.12 8.10 -9.27
C LEU A 5 -9.54 6.68 -9.27
N GLU A 6 -9.70 6.01 -10.37
CA GLU A 6 -9.19 4.65 -10.56
C GLU A 6 -8.13 4.61 -11.65
N ILE A 7 -7.13 3.82 -11.41
CA ILE A 7 -6.08 3.53 -12.36
C ILE A 7 -6.01 2.03 -12.54
N ARG A 8 -6.27 1.58 -13.75
CA ARG A 8 -6.18 0.18 -14.14
C ARG A 8 -4.89 -0.04 -14.92
N VAL A 9 -4.09 -0.98 -14.46
CA VAL A 9 -2.93 -1.47 -15.21
C VAL A 9 -3.43 -2.33 -16.38
N LEU A 10 -2.94 -2.04 -17.57
CA LEU A 10 -3.30 -2.76 -18.79
C LEU A 10 -2.41 -3.99 -18.98
N PRO A 11 -2.92 -5.06 -19.61
CA PRO A 11 -2.09 -6.19 -20.01
C PRO A 11 -0.99 -5.76 -20.97
N ASP A 12 0.21 -6.26 -20.76
CA ASP A 12 1.36 -5.99 -21.61
C ASP A 12 2.16 -7.29 -21.85
N PRO A 13 2.68 -7.55 -23.08
CA PRO A 13 3.42 -8.78 -23.38
C PRO A 13 4.81 -8.84 -22.75
N GLU A 14 5.42 -7.69 -22.40
CA GLU A 14 6.77 -7.61 -21.86
C GLU A 14 6.80 -7.44 -20.34
N PHE A 15 5.76 -6.80 -19.76
CA PHE A 15 5.72 -6.47 -18.34
C PHE A 15 4.53 -7.11 -17.65
N SER A 16 4.78 -7.82 -16.55
CA SER A 16 3.68 -8.37 -15.75
C SER A 16 2.89 -7.26 -15.04
N SER A 17 1.60 -7.52 -14.79
CA SER A 17 0.74 -6.57 -14.08
C SER A 17 1.29 -6.19 -12.70
N GLU A 18 1.95 -7.12 -12.00
CA GLU A 18 2.60 -6.86 -10.72
C GLU A 18 3.77 -5.89 -10.85
N MET A 19 4.58 -6.02 -11.91
CA MET A 19 5.70 -5.10 -12.19
C MET A 19 5.18 -3.70 -12.51
N LEU A 20 4.17 -3.59 -13.35
CA LEU A 20 3.54 -2.32 -13.72
C LEU A 20 2.86 -1.67 -12.52
N MET A 21 2.13 -2.42 -11.71
CA MET A 21 1.51 -1.92 -10.47
C MET A 21 2.58 -1.44 -9.48
N ALA A 22 3.66 -2.17 -9.29
CA ALA A 22 4.76 -1.76 -8.42
C ALA A 22 5.44 -0.47 -8.92
N ALA A 23 5.65 -0.34 -10.23
CA ALA A 23 6.21 0.86 -10.85
C ALA A 23 5.26 2.08 -10.69
N LEU A 24 3.96 1.88 -10.93
CA LEU A 24 2.92 2.89 -10.73
C LEU A 24 2.89 3.37 -9.27
N PHE A 25 2.87 2.43 -8.34
CA PHE A 25 2.83 2.73 -6.92
C PHE A 25 4.11 3.42 -6.41
N ALA A 26 5.27 3.08 -6.97
CA ALA A 26 6.53 3.76 -6.66
C ALA A 26 6.53 5.23 -7.12
N LYS A 27 5.90 5.53 -8.25
CA LYS A 27 5.71 6.93 -8.71
C LYS A 27 4.73 7.67 -7.81
N LEU A 28 3.62 7.03 -7.44
CA LEU A 28 2.64 7.60 -6.52
C LEU A 28 3.28 7.93 -5.17
N HIS A 29 4.02 7.01 -4.59
CA HIS A 29 4.73 7.23 -3.33
C HIS A 29 5.63 8.47 -3.37
N ARG A 30 6.34 8.69 -4.46
CA ARG A 30 7.22 9.86 -4.62
C ARG A 30 6.45 11.17 -4.66
N VAL A 31 5.37 11.22 -5.43
CA VAL A 31 4.59 12.45 -5.55
C VAL A 31 3.81 12.75 -4.28
N LEU A 32 3.25 11.75 -3.60
CA LEU A 32 2.59 11.94 -2.30
C LEU A 32 3.58 12.39 -1.23
N GLY A 33 4.80 11.83 -1.24
CA GLY A 33 5.87 12.24 -0.34
C GLY A 33 6.31 13.69 -0.58
N ALA A 34 6.42 14.12 -1.85
CA ALA A 34 6.75 15.49 -2.20
C ALA A 34 5.62 16.48 -1.84
N ARG A 35 4.34 16.08 -1.97
CA ARG A 35 3.19 16.90 -1.53
C ARG A 35 3.15 17.08 0.00
N GLY A 36 3.44 16.04 0.75
CA GLY A 36 3.49 16.06 2.22
C GLY A 36 2.16 16.42 2.93
N GLN A 37 1.02 16.33 2.25
CA GLN A 37 -0.28 16.77 2.79
C GLN A 37 -1.06 15.67 3.54
N GLY A 38 -0.77 14.39 3.26
CA GLY A 38 -1.44 13.26 3.92
C GLY A 38 -2.95 13.16 3.69
N ASP A 39 -3.46 13.77 2.61
CA ASP A 39 -4.87 13.96 2.27
C ASP A 39 -5.41 12.97 1.24
N ILE A 40 -4.56 12.11 0.69
CA ILE A 40 -4.92 11.09 -0.31
C ILE A 40 -4.70 9.69 0.26
N GLY A 41 -5.79 8.92 0.28
CA GLY A 41 -5.78 7.50 0.65
C GLY A 41 -5.76 6.59 -0.57
N VAL A 42 -5.29 5.36 -0.38
CA VAL A 42 -5.13 4.36 -1.44
C VAL A 42 -5.84 3.07 -1.06
N SER A 43 -6.45 2.41 -2.05
CA SER A 43 -6.95 1.04 -1.93
C SER A 43 -6.72 0.23 -3.21
N PHE A 44 -6.86 -1.08 -3.07
CA PHE A 44 -6.75 -2.04 -4.16
C PHE A 44 -8.04 -2.85 -4.22
N PRO A 45 -9.01 -2.45 -5.07
CA PRO A 45 -10.33 -3.10 -5.13
C PRO A 45 -10.29 -4.58 -5.50
N ASP A 46 -9.35 -4.98 -6.37
CA ASP A 46 -9.19 -6.36 -6.84
C ASP A 46 -8.25 -7.20 -5.95
N VAL A 47 -7.98 -6.73 -4.74
CA VAL A 47 -7.03 -7.42 -3.84
C VAL A 47 -7.51 -8.85 -3.52
N ASN A 48 -6.61 -9.80 -3.71
CA ASN A 48 -6.76 -11.21 -3.33
C ASN A 48 -5.42 -11.69 -2.75
N VAL A 49 -4.76 -12.66 -3.38
CA VAL A 49 -3.39 -13.08 -3.04
C VAL A 49 -2.37 -11.98 -3.34
N MET A 50 -2.64 -11.19 -4.39
CA MET A 50 -1.85 -10.02 -4.81
C MET A 50 -2.74 -8.76 -4.82
N PRO A 51 -2.16 -7.56 -4.89
CA PRO A 51 -2.94 -6.31 -4.93
C PRO A 51 -3.88 -6.17 -6.12
N GLY A 52 -3.67 -6.95 -7.21
CA GLY A 52 -4.48 -6.88 -8.41
C GLY A 52 -4.03 -5.80 -9.40
N THR A 53 -4.91 -5.50 -10.35
CA THR A 53 -4.64 -4.55 -11.45
C THR A 53 -5.26 -3.17 -11.24
N HIS A 54 -6.10 -3.00 -10.23
CA HIS A 54 -6.78 -1.76 -9.90
C HIS A 54 -6.12 -1.06 -8.71
N LEU A 55 -5.78 0.20 -8.92
CA LEU A 55 -5.36 1.14 -7.89
C LEU A 55 -6.44 2.23 -7.79
N ARG A 56 -7.03 2.41 -6.62
CA ARG A 56 -8.01 3.47 -6.37
C ARG A 56 -7.43 4.49 -5.41
N LEU A 57 -7.51 5.76 -5.80
CA LEU A 57 -7.09 6.89 -4.97
C LEU A 57 -8.34 7.60 -4.44
N HIS A 58 -8.31 7.96 -3.17
CA HIS A 58 -9.41 8.63 -2.45
C HIS A 58 -8.93 9.96 -1.91
N GLY A 59 -9.73 11.01 -2.08
CA GLY A 59 -9.38 12.34 -1.62
C GLY A 59 -10.55 13.32 -1.75
N SER A 60 -10.24 14.63 -1.70
CA SER A 60 -11.12 15.66 -2.21
C SER A 60 -10.95 15.81 -3.73
N ALA A 61 -11.94 16.39 -4.41
CA ALA A 61 -11.81 16.68 -5.84
C ALA A 61 -10.55 17.50 -6.13
N GLN A 62 -10.31 18.55 -5.33
CA GLN A 62 -9.14 19.40 -5.48
C GLN A 62 -7.82 18.63 -5.33
N ALA A 63 -7.67 17.83 -4.26
CA ALA A 63 -6.44 17.06 -4.00
C ALA A 63 -6.11 16.08 -5.13
N LEU A 64 -7.13 15.40 -5.67
CA LEU A 64 -6.96 14.47 -6.77
C LEU A 64 -6.66 15.19 -8.11
N GLN A 65 -7.30 16.33 -8.37
CA GLN A 65 -7.02 17.15 -9.56
C GLN A 65 -5.60 17.71 -9.53
N GLU A 66 -5.14 18.23 -8.38
CA GLU A 66 -3.76 18.70 -8.20
C GLU A 66 -2.74 17.57 -8.40
N LEU A 67 -3.03 16.37 -7.89
CA LEU A 67 -2.21 15.19 -8.12
C LEU A 67 -2.09 14.88 -9.62
N GLU A 68 -3.21 14.82 -10.34
CA GLU A 68 -3.22 14.54 -11.79
C GLU A 68 -2.51 15.63 -12.61
N ALA A 69 -2.64 16.90 -12.23
CA ALA A 69 -1.96 18.02 -12.86
C ALA A 69 -0.43 17.91 -12.77
N SER A 70 0.10 17.19 -11.78
CA SER A 70 1.54 16.96 -11.62
C SER A 70 2.14 16.00 -12.64
N THR A 71 1.32 15.38 -13.51
CA THR A 71 1.74 14.40 -14.54
C THR A 71 2.60 13.25 -13.99
N TRP A 72 2.35 12.86 -12.75
CA TRP A 72 3.15 11.88 -12.01
C TRP A 72 3.26 10.49 -12.67
N ARG A 73 2.29 10.15 -13.54
CA ARG A 73 2.28 8.88 -14.30
C ARG A 73 3.14 8.92 -15.57
N LYS A 74 3.86 10.01 -15.84
CA LYS A 74 4.72 10.13 -17.05
C LYS A 74 5.60 8.89 -17.23
N GLY A 75 5.57 8.30 -18.45
CA GLY A 75 6.27 7.05 -18.79
C GLY A 75 5.56 5.76 -18.37
N LEU A 76 4.36 5.86 -17.79
CA LEU A 76 3.44 4.73 -17.55
C LEU A 76 2.04 4.97 -18.13
N THR A 77 1.83 6.06 -18.85
CA THR A 77 0.52 6.43 -19.42
C THR A 77 -0.01 5.39 -20.40
N ASP A 78 0.87 4.76 -21.17
CA ASP A 78 0.51 3.74 -22.16
C ASP A 78 0.22 2.37 -21.55
N TYR A 79 0.63 2.17 -20.29
CA TYR A 79 0.45 0.93 -19.53
C TYR A 79 -0.70 0.99 -18.52
N CYS A 80 -1.41 2.11 -18.44
CA CYS A 80 -2.53 2.24 -17.52
C CYS A 80 -3.64 3.14 -18.06
N GLN A 81 -4.86 2.78 -17.73
CA GLN A 81 -6.05 3.59 -17.97
C GLN A 81 -6.45 4.28 -16.66
N CYS A 82 -6.71 5.58 -16.71
CA CYS A 82 -7.15 6.37 -15.57
C CYS A 82 -8.57 6.89 -15.79
N SER A 83 -9.42 6.75 -14.78
CA SER A 83 -10.74 7.37 -14.79
C SER A 83 -10.64 8.88 -14.50
N PRO A 84 -11.66 9.68 -14.85
CA PRO A 84 -11.78 11.03 -14.32
C PRO A 84 -11.97 10.99 -12.80
N VAL A 85 -11.67 12.12 -12.13
CA VAL A 85 -12.03 12.34 -10.73
C VAL A 85 -13.55 12.37 -10.61
N THR A 86 -14.11 11.47 -9.82
CA THR A 86 -15.55 11.21 -9.75
C THR A 86 -16.00 11.23 -8.28
N PRO A 87 -17.20 11.75 -7.95
CA PRO A 87 -17.77 11.62 -6.62
C PRO A 87 -17.90 10.16 -6.19
N VAL A 88 -17.63 9.89 -4.91
CA VAL A 88 -17.80 8.56 -4.33
C VAL A 88 -19.27 8.17 -4.41
N PRO A 89 -19.60 6.97 -4.95
CA PRO A 89 -20.99 6.48 -5.00
C PRO A 89 -21.47 6.06 -3.61
N GLU A 90 -22.55 5.29 -3.56
CA GLU A 90 -23.08 4.76 -2.32
C GLU A 90 -22.03 3.96 -1.54
N ILE A 91 -21.75 4.41 -0.31
CA ILE A 91 -20.69 3.85 0.54
C ILE A 91 -21.24 2.65 1.31
N LYS A 92 -20.60 1.48 1.16
CA LYS A 92 -20.90 0.26 1.93
C LYS A 92 -20.31 0.30 3.34
N GLY A 93 -19.29 1.10 3.55
CA GLY A 93 -18.60 1.28 4.81
C GLY A 93 -17.24 1.95 4.65
N TRP A 94 -16.45 1.91 5.68
CA TRP A 94 -15.16 2.55 5.77
C TRP A 94 -14.10 1.54 6.18
N ARG A 95 -12.89 1.68 5.65
CA ARG A 95 -11.83 0.69 5.93
C ARG A 95 -10.45 1.37 5.94
N ALA A 96 -9.63 0.97 6.90
CA ALA A 96 -8.23 1.34 6.89
C ALA A 96 -7.45 0.44 5.91
N VAL A 97 -6.58 1.03 5.12
CA VAL A 97 -5.63 0.29 4.29
C VAL A 97 -4.23 0.60 4.79
N SER A 98 -3.57 -0.39 5.36
CA SER A 98 -2.34 -0.20 6.10
C SER A 98 -1.16 -0.96 5.51
N ARG A 99 0.03 -0.40 5.70
CA ARG A 99 1.28 -1.11 5.49
C ARG A 99 1.56 -2.02 6.67
N VAL A 100 1.86 -3.29 6.41
CA VAL A 100 2.36 -4.21 7.42
C VAL A 100 3.87 -4.34 7.25
N GLN A 101 4.62 -3.90 8.25
CA GLN A 101 6.07 -4.11 8.29
C GLN A 101 6.36 -5.46 8.90
N VAL A 102 6.76 -6.40 8.07
CA VAL A 102 7.41 -7.62 8.56
C VAL A 102 8.84 -7.24 8.92
N LYS A 103 9.17 -7.25 10.19
CA LYS A 103 10.55 -6.99 10.65
C LYS A 103 11.48 -7.94 9.89
N SER A 104 12.30 -7.39 9.02
CA SER A 104 13.23 -8.14 8.20
C SER A 104 14.20 -8.94 9.08
N ASN A 105 14.22 -10.24 8.84
CA ASN A 105 15.08 -11.19 9.53
C ASN A 105 14.79 -11.41 11.03
N PRO A 106 13.70 -12.09 11.39
CA PRO A 106 13.43 -12.54 12.75
C PRO A 106 14.59 -13.31 13.34
N GLN A 107 15.30 -14.12 12.54
CA GLN A 107 16.47 -14.86 12.97
C GLN A 107 17.58 -13.94 13.49
N ARG A 108 17.84 -12.81 12.81
CA ARG A 108 18.86 -11.84 13.25
C ARG A 108 18.45 -11.12 14.54
N LEU A 109 17.17 -10.78 14.67
CA LEU A 109 16.63 -10.16 15.87
C LEU A 109 16.65 -11.12 17.05
N LEU A 110 16.27 -12.38 16.83
CA LEU A 110 16.26 -13.41 17.86
C LEU A 110 17.68 -13.80 18.28
N ARG A 111 18.62 -13.97 17.36
CA ARG A 111 20.05 -14.15 17.68
C ARG A 111 20.60 -13.00 18.53
N ARG A 112 20.19 -11.76 18.22
CA ARG A 112 20.59 -10.58 19.01
C ARG A 112 19.97 -10.58 20.41
N SER A 113 18.72 -11.05 20.53
CA SER A 113 18.03 -11.17 21.82
C SER A 113 18.60 -12.28 22.68
N VAL A 114 18.94 -13.43 22.08
CA VAL A 114 19.66 -14.53 22.76
C VAL A 114 21.04 -14.05 23.21
N LYS A 115 21.82 -13.39 22.34
CA LYS A 115 23.13 -12.85 22.68
C LYS A 115 23.07 -11.81 23.81
N LYS A 116 21.95 -11.11 23.97
CA LYS A 116 21.74 -10.15 25.07
C LYS A 116 21.14 -10.78 26.33
N GLY A 117 20.88 -12.09 26.32
CA GLY A 117 20.29 -12.81 27.45
C GLY A 117 18.81 -12.54 27.69
N TRP A 118 18.11 -11.93 26.72
CA TRP A 118 16.68 -11.59 26.85
C TRP A 118 15.76 -12.77 26.49
N LEU A 119 16.29 -13.74 25.77
CA LEU A 119 15.58 -14.97 25.34
C LEU A 119 16.52 -16.15 25.38
N THR A 120 15.98 -17.36 25.69
CA THR A 120 16.69 -18.62 25.49
C THR A 120 16.67 -19.00 24.01
N GLU A 121 17.54 -19.91 23.59
CA GLU A 121 17.56 -20.41 22.21
C GLU A 121 16.25 -21.13 21.86
N GLU A 122 15.66 -21.88 22.79
CA GLU A 122 14.39 -22.57 22.63
C GLU A 122 13.22 -21.57 22.40
N GLN A 123 13.13 -20.51 23.21
CA GLN A 123 12.16 -19.45 23.04
C GLN A 123 12.34 -18.68 21.72
N ALA A 124 13.58 -18.57 21.24
CA ALA A 124 13.88 -17.94 19.97
C ALA A 124 13.39 -18.80 18.79
N ILE A 125 13.54 -20.13 18.86
CA ILE A 125 13.07 -21.07 17.85
C ILE A 125 11.54 -21.09 17.79
N GLU A 126 10.86 -21.15 18.94
CA GLU A 126 9.41 -21.11 19.04
C GLU A 126 8.81 -19.82 18.44
N ARG A 127 9.40 -18.67 18.76
CA ARG A 127 9.00 -17.38 18.17
C ARG A 127 9.28 -17.29 16.68
N LEU A 128 10.32 -17.97 16.17
CA LEU A 128 10.59 -18.06 14.74
C LEU A 128 9.49 -18.83 14.02
N ALA A 129 9.07 -19.98 14.57
CA ALA A 129 8.00 -20.79 14.01
C ALA A 129 6.68 -19.99 13.94
N THR A 130 6.28 -19.37 15.04
CA THR A 130 5.06 -18.55 15.13
C THR A 130 5.09 -17.33 14.20
N GLN A 131 6.25 -16.69 14.04
CA GLN A 131 6.40 -15.55 13.12
C GLN A 131 6.49 -15.98 11.66
N ALA A 132 6.97 -17.16 11.35
CA ALA A 132 6.99 -17.70 9.99
C ALA A 132 5.57 -17.99 9.49
N GLU A 133 4.68 -18.50 10.34
CA GLU A 133 3.27 -18.73 10.02
C GLU A 133 2.49 -17.44 9.73
N GLN A 134 2.82 -16.33 10.40
CA GLN A 134 2.17 -15.03 10.15
C GLN A 134 2.64 -14.32 8.86
N ARG A 135 3.64 -14.87 8.16
CA ARG A 135 4.37 -14.19 7.08
C ARG A 135 3.74 -14.27 5.70
N THR A 136 2.81 -15.18 5.45
CA THR A 136 2.65 -15.72 4.09
C THR A 136 1.45 -15.23 3.30
N ASP A 137 0.43 -14.62 3.93
CA ASP A 137 -0.87 -14.48 3.23
C ASP A 137 -1.28 -13.06 2.88
N LEU A 138 -0.50 -12.04 3.23
CA LEU A 138 -0.83 -10.67 2.87
C LEU A 138 -0.37 -10.33 1.45
N PRO A 139 -1.23 -9.70 0.65
CA PRO A 139 -0.85 -9.15 -0.65
C PRO A 139 0.29 -8.14 -0.50
N PHE A 140 1.20 -8.13 -1.46
CA PHE A 140 2.36 -7.25 -1.42
C PHE A 140 2.73 -6.70 -2.80
N LEU A 141 3.41 -5.57 -2.79
CA LEU A 141 4.09 -4.99 -3.93
C LEU A 141 5.61 -5.15 -3.79
N ASN A 142 6.28 -5.56 -4.85
CA ASN A 142 7.75 -5.59 -4.91
C ASN A 142 8.27 -4.17 -5.18
N MET A 143 8.76 -3.52 -4.14
CA MET A 143 9.23 -2.14 -4.21
C MET A 143 10.75 -2.08 -4.19
N LYS A 144 11.31 -1.03 -4.78
CA LYS A 144 12.74 -0.71 -4.69
C LYS A 144 12.94 0.57 -3.89
N SER A 145 13.75 0.49 -2.84
CA SER A 145 14.12 1.65 -2.03
C SER A 145 15.00 2.61 -2.84
N LEU A 146 14.65 3.89 -2.86
CA LEU A 146 15.46 4.90 -3.53
C LEU A 146 16.78 5.19 -2.81
N SER A 147 16.78 5.14 -1.47
CA SER A 147 17.95 5.44 -0.66
C SER A 147 18.95 4.30 -0.60
N SER A 148 18.49 3.05 -0.47
CA SER A 148 19.36 1.88 -0.32
C SER A 148 19.46 1.02 -1.58
N GLN A 149 18.68 1.31 -2.63
CA GLN A 149 18.54 0.51 -3.85
C GLN A 149 18.11 -0.94 -3.61
N GLN A 150 17.77 -1.31 -2.38
CA GLN A 150 17.34 -2.65 -2.00
C GLN A 150 15.90 -2.89 -2.38
N GLN A 151 15.61 -4.11 -2.82
CA GLN A 151 14.24 -4.57 -3.04
C GLN A 151 13.61 -4.98 -1.70
N PHE A 152 12.34 -4.66 -1.53
CA PHE A 152 11.56 -5.06 -0.36
C PHE A 152 10.10 -5.32 -0.75
N LYS A 153 9.43 -6.16 0.02
CA LYS A 153 8.00 -6.40 -0.11
C LYS A 153 7.24 -5.40 0.76
N LEU A 154 6.38 -4.62 0.12
CA LEU A 154 5.42 -3.75 0.80
C LEU A 154 4.14 -4.55 1.02
N PHE A 155 3.95 -5.12 2.20
CA PHE A 155 2.73 -5.85 2.53
C PHE A 155 1.60 -4.88 2.86
N ILE A 156 0.42 -5.18 2.31
CA ILE A 156 -0.78 -4.33 2.40
C ILE A 156 -1.88 -5.12 3.10
N ARG A 157 -2.52 -4.50 4.08
CA ARG A 157 -3.70 -5.05 4.75
C ARG A 157 -4.87 -4.11 4.56
N HIS A 158 -5.97 -4.64 4.02
CA HIS A 158 -7.27 -4.02 4.08
C HIS A 158 -7.91 -4.46 5.40
N GLY A 159 -8.14 -3.51 6.30
CA GLY A 159 -8.78 -3.75 7.60
C GLY A 159 -10.26 -4.10 7.48
N ASP A 160 -10.92 -4.31 8.60
CA ASP A 160 -12.34 -4.60 8.67
C ASP A 160 -13.18 -3.41 8.17
N LEU A 161 -14.39 -3.71 7.73
CA LEU A 161 -15.35 -2.71 7.28
C LEU A 161 -15.99 -2.05 8.50
N LEU A 162 -15.81 -0.75 8.65
CA LEU A 162 -16.40 0.05 9.73
C LEU A 162 -17.65 0.75 9.22
N LYS A 163 -18.58 1.04 10.14
CA LYS A 163 -19.82 1.78 9.86
C LYS A 163 -19.58 3.28 9.73
N GLU A 164 -18.55 3.80 10.40
CA GLU A 164 -18.23 5.21 10.47
C GLU A 164 -16.79 5.50 10.03
N PRO A 165 -16.53 6.68 9.45
CA PRO A 165 -15.18 7.08 9.05
C PRO A 165 -14.31 7.41 10.26
N VAL A 166 -13.06 7.02 10.21
CA VAL A 166 -12.02 7.48 11.13
C VAL A 166 -11.14 8.48 10.40
N LYS A 167 -11.15 9.73 10.88
CA LYS A 167 -10.33 10.80 10.32
C LYS A 167 -8.86 10.61 10.72
N GLY A 168 -7.96 11.05 9.87
CA GLY A 168 -6.53 11.03 10.11
C GLY A 168 -5.74 11.29 8.84
N GLU A 169 -4.42 11.18 8.93
CA GLU A 169 -3.51 11.39 7.83
C GLU A 169 -3.05 10.06 7.22
N PHE A 170 -2.75 10.13 5.94
CA PHE A 170 -2.15 9.03 5.17
C PHE A 170 -0.65 9.28 5.01
N SER A 171 0.12 8.22 5.04
CA SER A 171 1.56 8.26 4.79
C SER A 171 1.86 8.65 3.33
N SER A 172 3.12 8.84 3.00
CA SER A 172 3.56 9.02 1.61
C SER A 172 3.22 7.84 0.67
N TYR A 173 2.77 6.72 1.20
CA TYR A 173 2.22 5.60 0.42
C TYR A 173 0.70 5.70 0.21
N GLY A 174 0.04 6.72 0.74
CA GLY A 174 -1.42 6.78 0.79
C GLY A 174 -2.04 5.73 1.72
N LEU A 175 -1.26 5.17 2.64
CA LEU A 175 -1.67 4.11 3.58
C LEU A 175 -1.72 4.66 5.01
N SER A 176 -2.69 4.19 5.78
CA SER A 176 -2.83 4.53 7.20
C SER A 176 -3.25 3.32 8.02
N ALA A 177 -2.75 3.22 9.26
CA ALA A 177 -3.17 2.19 10.19
C ALA A 177 -4.52 2.52 10.86
N THR A 178 -4.92 3.79 10.85
CA THR A 178 -6.10 4.30 11.57
C THR A 178 -7.09 5.03 10.67
N ALA A 179 -6.60 5.99 9.86
CA ALA A 179 -7.46 6.74 8.95
C ALA A 179 -8.09 5.81 7.90
N THR A 180 -9.36 6.02 7.62
CA THR A 180 -10.14 5.17 6.74
C THR A 180 -10.47 5.83 5.41
N ILE A 181 -10.63 5.02 4.39
CA ILE A 181 -11.15 5.39 3.07
C ILE A 181 -12.57 4.86 2.90
N PRO A 182 -13.42 5.51 2.08
CA PRO A 182 -14.74 4.97 1.73
C PRO A 182 -14.58 3.68 0.92
N TRP A 183 -15.42 2.69 1.23
CA TRP A 183 -15.47 1.42 0.52
C TRP A 183 -16.82 1.25 -0.17
N PHE A 184 -16.78 0.95 -1.49
CA PHE A 184 -17.96 0.86 -2.38
C PHE A 184 -17.73 -0.13 -3.51
#